data_a311535f65d9900c257829748e2967ef
#
_entry.id   a311535f65d9900c257829748e2967ef
#
_cell.length_a   1.000
_cell.length_b   1.000
_cell.length_c   1.000
_cell.angle_alpha   90.00
_cell.angle_beta   90.00
_cell.angle_gamma   90.00
#
_symmetry.space_group_name_H-M   'P 1'
#
loop_
_entity.id
_entity.type
_entity.pdbx_description
1 polymer ?
#
loop_
_entity_poly.entity_id
_entity_poly.type
_entity_poly.pdbx_seq_one_letter_code
_entity_poly.pdbx_strand_id
1 'polypeptide(L)'
;MSHRKLSGSPLFWRGAGGEVPRLLVIAGFCLAGLTSHAQTSRDSTEYTLRVAAKKTINNSTVDGKAGFSEYKNYPTRTVATLQGFTPATVKLDKYGGRLDKKTKATGFFHVEKIAGRWWAVDPDGYYFLHNAPNDVQPGGSERTQKALKTKYGDRAGWMAATRKFFFANGFNGAGAWSATKEIQAENAKADQPLAYTINLDFMSGYGSKRGGTYVQPGHKGYPNDVIFTFDPGFEEYVESRAKELAQNKKDKNLFGYFSDNEMPLLRKNLDGYLKLPVTEPGYVAAKKWADEHNLTLETITDQNRMDFLAFAADRYFSIVAKALKKYDPNHLYIGCRFHGAQRYYPELIKVAGKYLDVISINYYNNWTPEKTWVRDWEQISGKPFIVTEWYVKGEDAPGLANTAGAGWVVKTQADRGLFYQNFTLGLLESKNCVGWHWFKYQDNDPTLVGAEPSNTNANKGIVNNDLEPYPALLDKMRELNLQMYPLADYFDRRPARP
;
A
#
# COMPACT_ATOMS: atom_id res chain seq x y z
N MET A 1 -4.34 -41.15 -44.70
CA MET A 1 -4.29 -40.78 -46.14
C MET A 1 -4.11 -39.27 -46.19
N SER A 2 -2.93 -38.93 -46.46
CA SER A 2 -2.29 -38.36 -47.66
C SER A 2 -2.41 -36.82 -47.74
N HIS A 3 -1.35 -36.19 -47.35
CA HIS A 3 -0.43 -35.25 -48.06
C HIS A 3 -1.01 -34.23 -49.04
N ARG A 4 -0.67 -32.93 -48.89
CA ARG A 4 0.34 -32.28 -49.74
C ARG A 4 0.67 -30.83 -49.32
N LYS A 5 1.99 -30.55 -49.29
CA LYS A 5 2.66 -29.24 -49.26
C LYS A 5 2.57 -28.52 -50.63
N LEU A 6 2.78 -27.19 -50.64
CA LEU A 6 3.51 -26.38 -51.61
C LEU A 6 3.61 -24.95 -51.04
N SER A 7 4.73 -24.39 -50.66
CA SER A 7 5.95 -23.85 -51.26
C SER A 7 5.71 -22.65 -52.22
N GLY A 8 6.38 -21.50 -51.90
CA GLY A 8 6.53 -20.39 -52.82
C GLY A 8 7.09 -19.11 -52.14
N SER A 9 8.41 -18.95 -52.15
CA SER A 9 9.15 -17.68 -52.04
C SER A 9 9.63 -17.30 -53.48
N PRO A 10 10.39 -16.21 -53.69
CA PRO A 10 10.34 -14.79 -53.28
C PRO A 10 10.45 -13.87 -54.53
N LEU A 11 10.37 -12.56 -54.35
CA LEU A 11 10.86 -11.64 -55.38
C LEU A 11 11.64 -10.46 -54.78
N PHE A 12 12.87 -10.37 -55.27
CA PHE A 12 13.84 -9.29 -55.11
C PHE A 12 13.39 -7.97 -55.72
N TRP A 13 13.79 -6.85 -55.12
CA TRP A 13 14.20 -5.65 -55.86
C TRP A 13 15.45 -5.03 -55.26
N ARG A 14 16.46 -4.81 -56.11
CA ARG A 14 17.73 -4.10 -55.87
C ARG A 14 17.58 -2.64 -56.27
N GLY A 15 18.36 -1.79 -55.64
CA GLY A 15 18.72 -0.53 -56.25
C GLY A 15 19.33 0.50 -55.32
N ALA A 16 20.66 0.61 -55.36
CA ALA A 16 21.55 1.78 -55.33
C ALA A 16 21.56 2.68 -54.09
N GLY A 17 22.58 2.73 -53.27
CA GLY A 17 23.89 3.33 -53.60
C GLY A 17 24.01 4.71 -52.91
N GLY A 18 24.77 4.81 -51.77
CA GLY A 18 25.12 6.08 -51.13
C GLY A 18 25.96 5.85 -49.89
N GLU A 19 27.28 5.86 -50.04
CA GLU A 19 28.27 5.82 -48.97
C GLU A 19 28.21 7.09 -48.11
N VAL A 20 28.15 6.97 -46.80
CA VAL A 20 28.51 8.03 -45.84
C VAL A 20 29.35 7.39 -44.71
N PRO A 21 30.43 8.02 -44.22
CA PRO A 21 31.56 7.33 -43.61
C PRO A 21 31.32 6.87 -42.19
N ARG A 22 31.82 5.67 -41.91
CA ARG A 22 31.98 5.11 -40.55
C ARG A 22 33.08 5.85 -39.84
N LEU A 23 32.74 6.67 -38.84
CA LEU A 23 33.62 6.94 -37.71
C LEU A 23 32.78 7.49 -36.51
N LEU A 24 33.05 6.96 -35.31
CA LEU A 24 32.47 7.35 -34.01
C LEU A 24 31.20 6.60 -33.53
N VAL A 25 31.29 5.29 -33.31
CA VAL A 25 30.42 4.57 -32.39
C VAL A 25 31.21 3.41 -31.69
N ILE A 26 32.35 3.68 -31.11
CA ILE A 26 33.08 2.66 -30.28
C ILE A 26 33.26 3.06 -28.81
N ALA A 27 32.99 4.31 -28.41
CA ALA A 27 33.18 4.72 -27.03
C ALA A 27 31.95 4.54 -26.09
N GLY A 28 30.77 4.28 -26.63
CA GLY A 28 29.53 4.17 -25.81
C GLY A 28 29.25 2.77 -25.24
N PHE A 29 29.74 1.72 -25.91
CA PHE A 29 29.40 0.33 -25.52
C PHE A 29 30.24 -0.23 -24.35
N CYS A 30 31.44 0.29 -24.10
CA CYS A 30 32.25 -0.18 -22.97
C CYS A 30 31.81 0.38 -21.60
N LEU A 31 31.21 1.57 -21.52
CA LEU A 31 30.69 2.09 -20.24
C LEU A 31 29.40 1.43 -19.81
N ALA A 32 28.48 1.14 -20.74
CA ALA A 32 27.23 0.47 -20.42
C ALA A 32 27.45 -1.01 -19.98
N GLY A 33 28.44 -1.69 -20.55
CA GLY A 33 28.79 -3.05 -20.16
C GLY A 33 29.45 -3.14 -18.78
N LEU A 34 30.30 -2.16 -18.41
CA LEU A 34 30.96 -2.13 -17.10
C LEU A 34 29.99 -1.74 -15.97
N THR A 35 29.01 -0.86 -16.22
CA THR A 35 27.99 -0.52 -15.24
C THR A 35 27.00 -1.67 -15.01
N SER A 36 26.63 -2.42 -16.04
CA SER A 36 25.76 -3.59 -15.94
C SER A 36 26.42 -4.75 -15.16
N HIS A 37 27.70 -5.03 -15.38
CA HIS A 37 28.42 -6.07 -14.63
C HIS A 37 28.69 -5.68 -13.17
N ALA A 38 29.03 -4.43 -12.89
CA ALA A 38 29.21 -3.94 -11.53
C ALA A 38 27.90 -3.93 -10.73
N GLN A 39 26.77 -3.75 -11.41
CA GLN A 39 25.45 -3.72 -10.80
C GLN A 39 24.90 -5.12 -10.52
N THR A 40 25.04 -6.08 -11.44
CA THR A 40 24.69 -7.49 -11.22
C THR A 40 25.52 -8.12 -10.13
N SER A 41 26.82 -7.78 -10.01
CA SER A 41 27.68 -8.26 -8.93
C SER A 41 27.30 -7.68 -7.55
N ARG A 42 26.90 -6.40 -7.47
CA ARG A 42 26.43 -5.80 -6.21
C ARG A 42 25.10 -6.38 -5.74
N ASP A 43 24.14 -6.61 -6.64
CA ASP A 43 22.87 -7.25 -6.29
C ASP A 43 23.07 -8.66 -5.73
N SER A 44 23.97 -9.44 -6.30
CA SER A 44 24.29 -10.77 -5.78
C SER A 44 24.93 -10.74 -4.39
N THR A 45 25.72 -9.70 -4.07
CA THR A 45 26.39 -9.57 -2.78
C THR A 45 25.51 -9.03 -1.65
N GLU A 46 24.45 -8.26 -1.96
CA GLU A 46 23.51 -7.75 -0.95
C GLU A 46 22.44 -8.79 -0.54
N TYR A 47 22.05 -9.70 -1.45
CA TYR A 47 21.06 -10.74 -1.21
C TYR A 47 21.71 -12.08 -0.76
N THR A 48 22.63 -11.99 0.20
CA THR A 48 23.37 -13.16 0.71
C THR A 48 22.54 -14.03 1.64
N LEU A 49 21.56 -13.44 2.33
CA LEU A 49 20.67 -14.18 3.22
C LEU A 49 19.57 -14.91 2.42
N ARG A 50 19.10 -16.01 2.97
CA ARG A 50 17.98 -16.78 2.46
C ARG A 50 16.99 -17.04 3.59
N VAL A 51 15.75 -16.59 3.41
CA VAL A 51 14.66 -16.83 4.37
C VAL A 51 13.71 -17.86 3.79
N ALA A 52 13.45 -18.91 4.55
CA ALA A 52 12.48 -19.94 4.18
C ALA A 52 11.06 -19.42 4.41
N ALA A 53 10.26 -19.37 3.37
CA ALA A 53 8.88 -18.93 3.43
C ALA A 53 7.96 -19.76 2.54
N LYS A 54 6.69 -19.88 2.94
CA LYS A 54 5.60 -20.48 2.17
C LYS A 54 4.48 -19.47 1.96
N LYS A 55 3.66 -19.65 0.96
CA LYS A 55 2.46 -18.81 0.70
C LYS A 55 1.20 -19.51 1.14
N THR A 56 0.23 -18.77 1.62
CA THR A 56 -1.16 -19.22 1.67
C THR A 56 -1.68 -19.35 0.22
N ILE A 57 -2.11 -20.55 -0.18
CA ILE A 57 -2.53 -20.82 -1.56
C ILE A 57 -3.96 -20.35 -1.80
N ASN A 58 -4.84 -20.53 -0.81
CA ASN A 58 -6.23 -20.09 -0.88
C ASN A 58 -6.64 -19.39 0.41
N ASN A 59 -7.34 -18.27 0.28
CA ASN A 59 -8.07 -17.66 1.40
C ASN A 59 -9.30 -18.48 1.82
N SER A 60 -9.68 -19.49 1.02
CA SER A 60 -10.77 -20.40 1.34
C SER A 60 -10.22 -21.65 2.02
N THR A 61 -10.76 -21.97 3.16
CA THR A 61 -10.55 -23.26 3.83
C THR A 61 -11.23 -24.34 3.02
N VAL A 62 -10.46 -25.27 2.44
CA VAL A 62 -10.98 -26.59 2.08
C VAL A 62 -10.88 -27.42 3.36
N ASP A 63 -12.01 -27.93 3.85
CA ASP A 63 -12.13 -28.71 5.10
C ASP A 63 -11.59 -27.97 6.35
N GLY A 64 -11.70 -26.64 6.41
CA GLY A 64 -11.23 -25.85 7.56
C GLY A 64 -9.71 -25.67 7.64
N LYS A 65 -8.94 -26.11 6.64
CA LYS A 65 -7.47 -25.98 6.61
C LYS A 65 -7.07 -25.05 5.46
N ALA A 66 -6.27 -24.03 5.77
CA ALA A 66 -5.62 -23.23 4.74
C ALA A 66 -4.61 -24.10 4.00
N GLY A 67 -4.67 -24.07 2.67
CA GLY A 67 -3.61 -24.64 1.85
C GLY A 67 -2.37 -23.76 1.89
N PHE A 68 -1.19 -24.36 2.04
CA PHE A 68 0.09 -23.67 1.95
C PHE A 68 0.92 -24.26 0.79
N SER A 69 1.71 -23.41 0.14
CA SER A 69 2.76 -23.89 -0.75
C SER A 69 3.87 -24.56 0.05
N GLU A 70 4.73 -25.33 -0.64
CA GLU A 70 5.98 -25.77 -0.05
C GLU A 70 6.87 -24.58 0.35
N TYR A 71 7.72 -24.79 1.37
CA TYR A 71 8.73 -23.80 1.73
C TYR A 71 9.74 -23.62 0.61
N LYS A 72 10.02 -22.36 0.30
CA LYS A 72 11.10 -21.95 -0.62
C LYS A 72 12.01 -20.96 0.06
N ASN A 73 13.27 -20.94 -0.32
CA ASN A 73 14.25 -19.98 0.17
C ASN A 73 14.26 -18.72 -0.69
N TYR A 74 13.94 -17.59 -0.10
CA TYR A 74 13.87 -16.30 -0.81
C TYR A 74 15.12 -15.47 -0.52
N PRO A 75 15.76 -14.91 -1.57
CA PRO A 75 16.87 -13.98 -1.40
C PRO A 75 16.39 -12.76 -0.58
N THR A 76 17.17 -12.43 0.43
CA THR A 76 16.77 -11.42 1.42
C THR A 76 17.98 -10.54 1.70
N ARG A 77 17.78 -9.22 1.62
CA ARG A 77 18.78 -8.25 2.04
C ARG A 77 18.34 -7.56 3.33
N THR A 78 19.30 -7.10 4.09
CA THR A 78 19.07 -6.40 5.36
C THR A 78 19.99 -5.19 5.44
N VAL A 79 19.80 -4.35 6.45
CA VAL A 79 20.70 -3.22 6.70
C VAL A 79 22.16 -3.67 6.79
N ALA A 80 22.40 -4.80 7.47
CA ALA A 80 23.74 -5.36 7.64
C ALA A 80 24.39 -5.90 6.35
N THR A 81 23.61 -6.24 5.33
CA THR A 81 24.13 -6.76 4.04
C THR A 81 24.41 -5.66 3.01
N LEU A 82 24.03 -4.40 3.29
CA LEU A 82 24.22 -3.29 2.36
C LEU A 82 25.69 -2.91 2.24
N GLN A 83 26.23 -3.01 1.03
CA GLN A 83 27.64 -2.69 0.76
C GLN A 83 27.91 -1.18 0.80
N GLY A 84 28.80 -0.76 1.71
CA GLY A 84 29.18 0.65 1.87
C GLY A 84 28.11 1.52 2.56
N PHE A 85 27.11 0.93 3.18
CA PHE A 85 26.25 1.65 4.11
C PHE A 85 26.92 1.78 5.47
N THR A 86 26.91 2.98 6.00
CA THR A 86 27.37 3.26 7.36
C THR A 86 26.21 3.88 8.14
N PRO A 87 25.79 3.27 9.26
CA PRO A 87 24.77 3.84 10.12
C PRO A 87 25.15 5.24 10.61
N ALA A 88 24.17 6.13 10.70
CA ALA A 88 24.35 7.49 11.21
C ALA A 88 23.15 7.92 12.06
N THR A 89 23.37 8.84 12.98
CA THR A 89 22.30 9.43 13.78
C THR A 89 21.81 10.71 13.13
N VAL A 90 20.52 10.78 12.86
CA VAL A 90 19.81 11.98 12.40
C VAL A 90 18.94 12.49 13.54
N LYS A 91 19.09 13.78 13.88
CA LYS A 91 18.18 14.41 14.84
C LYS A 91 16.81 14.59 14.22
N LEU A 92 15.78 14.29 14.98
CA LEU A 92 14.39 14.36 14.53
C LEU A 92 13.66 15.50 15.26
N ASP A 93 12.67 16.05 14.58
CA ASP A 93 11.71 16.97 15.17
C ASP A 93 10.63 16.23 15.97
N LYS A 94 9.63 16.95 16.43
CA LYS A 94 8.51 16.35 17.22
C LYS A 94 7.63 15.37 16.43
N TYR A 95 7.53 15.51 15.10
CA TYR A 95 6.76 14.60 14.25
C TYR A 95 7.58 13.38 13.80
N GLY A 96 8.90 13.41 13.98
CA GLY A 96 9.83 12.41 13.47
C GLY A 96 10.42 12.77 12.11
N GLY A 97 10.27 14.02 11.64
CA GLY A 97 10.94 14.58 10.49
C GLY A 97 12.43 14.87 10.78
N ARG A 98 13.27 14.79 9.77
CA ARG A 98 14.72 15.01 9.93
C ARG A 98 15.07 16.51 10.02
N LEU A 99 15.68 16.93 11.12
CA LEU A 99 16.00 18.34 11.36
C LEU A 99 17.06 18.94 10.43
N ASP A 100 17.88 18.12 9.78
CA ASP A 100 18.97 18.57 8.89
C ASP A 100 18.51 18.92 7.46
N LYS A 101 17.26 18.63 7.09
CA LYS A 101 16.68 18.94 5.78
C LYS A 101 15.29 19.54 5.91
N LYS A 102 15.11 20.68 5.29
CA LYS A 102 13.88 21.47 5.40
C LYS A 102 13.50 22.10 4.07
N THR A 103 12.20 22.20 3.83
CA THR A 103 11.58 23.00 2.77
C THR A 103 10.54 23.98 3.37
N LYS A 104 9.65 24.52 2.55
CA LYS A 104 8.61 25.43 3.01
C LYS A 104 7.61 24.74 3.93
N ALA A 105 7.47 25.23 5.15
CA ALA A 105 6.42 24.81 6.07
C ALA A 105 5.04 25.27 5.57
N THR A 106 4.05 24.36 5.55
CA THR A 106 2.66 24.67 5.20
C THR A 106 1.73 24.68 6.41
N GLY A 107 2.20 24.16 7.54
CA GLY A 107 1.41 23.95 8.74
C GLY A 107 0.66 22.60 8.76
N PHE A 108 0.75 21.82 7.68
CA PHE A 108 0.14 20.51 7.51
C PHE A 108 1.07 19.59 6.75
N PHE A 109 0.86 18.26 6.85
CA PHE A 109 1.58 17.31 6.03
C PHE A 109 1.26 17.52 4.55
N HIS A 110 2.29 17.50 3.72
CA HIS A 110 2.18 17.53 2.26
C HIS A 110 3.24 16.65 1.61
N VAL A 111 3.24 16.53 0.30
CA VAL A 111 4.24 15.76 -0.44
C VAL A 111 4.93 16.64 -1.45
N GLU A 112 6.26 16.46 -1.60
CA GLU A 112 7.08 17.24 -2.51
C GLU A 112 8.19 16.38 -3.11
N LYS A 113 8.49 16.58 -4.41
CA LYS A 113 9.63 15.91 -5.05
C LYS A 113 10.86 16.82 -4.98
N ILE A 114 11.86 16.41 -4.19
CA ILE A 114 13.04 17.19 -3.91
C ILE A 114 14.28 16.39 -4.29
N ALA A 115 15.15 16.97 -5.12
CA ALA A 115 16.39 16.33 -5.57
C ALA A 115 16.21 14.91 -6.11
N GLY A 116 15.10 14.65 -6.82
CA GLY A 116 14.81 13.37 -7.47
C GLY A 116 14.15 12.32 -6.58
N ARG A 117 13.90 12.62 -5.29
CA ARG A 117 13.13 11.78 -4.36
C ARG A 117 11.82 12.46 -3.96
N TRP A 118 10.75 11.69 -3.85
CA TRP A 118 9.55 12.14 -3.18
C TRP A 118 9.69 12.04 -1.66
N TRP A 119 9.26 13.08 -1.00
CA TRP A 119 9.17 13.17 0.45
C TRP A 119 7.75 13.51 0.86
N ALA A 120 7.28 12.94 1.96
CA ALA A 120 6.33 13.66 2.77
C ALA A 120 7.10 14.78 3.49
N VAL A 121 6.43 15.88 3.75
CA VAL A 121 6.94 17.02 4.49
C VAL A 121 6.01 17.25 5.66
N ASP A 122 6.56 17.37 6.86
CA ASP A 122 5.77 17.59 8.05
C ASP A 122 5.25 19.05 8.17
N PRO A 123 4.36 19.35 9.12
CA PRO A 123 3.78 20.68 9.28
C PRO A 123 4.81 21.81 9.48
N ASP A 124 5.97 21.49 10.06
CA ASP A 124 7.03 22.46 10.32
C ASP A 124 8.05 22.57 9.16
N GLY A 125 7.86 21.77 8.09
CA GLY A 125 8.61 21.82 6.83
C GLY A 125 9.78 20.85 6.76
N TYR A 126 9.96 19.95 7.71
CA TYR A 126 11.04 18.96 7.69
C TYR A 126 10.69 17.75 6.81
N TYR A 127 11.71 17.15 6.18
CA TYR A 127 11.52 15.95 5.36
C TYR A 127 11.12 14.78 6.23
N PHE A 128 10.07 14.11 5.83
CA PHE A 128 9.38 13.10 6.60
C PHE A 128 9.10 11.83 5.78
N LEU A 129 9.11 10.67 6.42
CA LEU A 129 8.63 9.41 5.89
C LEU A 129 7.65 8.81 6.90
N HIS A 130 6.42 8.54 6.49
CA HIS A 130 5.38 8.05 7.40
C HIS A 130 5.53 6.55 7.64
N ASN A 131 6.14 6.17 8.76
CA ASN A 131 6.35 4.78 9.18
C ASN A 131 5.42 4.42 10.34
N ALA A 132 4.47 3.52 10.12
CA ALA A 132 3.40 3.26 11.06
C ALA A 132 2.92 1.80 11.05
N PRO A 133 2.42 1.26 12.16
CA PRO A 133 1.49 0.13 12.15
C PRO A 133 0.07 0.58 11.80
N ASN A 134 -0.71 -0.32 11.18
CA ASN A 134 -2.16 -0.18 11.04
C ASN A 134 -2.90 -0.76 12.25
N ASP A 135 -4.20 -0.46 12.35
CA ASP A 135 -5.12 -1.03 13.33
C ASP A 135 -4.55 -0.91 14.76
N VAL A 136 -4.05 0.32 15.06
CA VAL A 136 -3.48 0.65 16.36
C VAL A 136 -4.62 0.81 17.36
N GLN A 137 -5.08 -0.31 17.86
CA GLN A 137 -6.13 -0.41 18.89
C GLN A 137 -6.04 -1.76 19.58
N PRO A 138 -6.42 -1.86 20.86
CA PRO A 138 -6.51 -3.15 21.55
C PRO A 138 -7.74 -3.90 21.09
N GLY A 139 -7.57 -5.19 20.79
CA GLY A 139 -8.64 -6.08 20.38
C GLY A 139 -9.75 -6.21 21.42
N GLY A 140 -10.94 -6.62 20.97
CA GLY A 140 -12.15 -6.72 21.81
C GLY A 140 -12.26 -8.00 22.63
N SER A 141 -11.33 -8.96 22.55
CA SER A 141 -11.41 -10.21 23.31
C SER A 141 -11.22 -9.99 24.81
N GLU A 142 -11.82 -10.84 25.62
CA GLU A 142 -11.70 -10.80 27.10
C GLU A 142 -10.21 -10.83 27.53
N ARG A 143 -9.41 -11.68 26.90
CA ARG A 143 -7.96 -11.80 27.13
C ARG A 143 -7.27 -10.44 26.94
N THR A 144 -7.50 -9.79 25.80
CA THR A 144 -6.87 -8.50 25.49
C THR A 144 -7.37 -7.40 26.43
N GLN A 145 -8.66 -7.36 26.74
CA GLN A 145 -9.20 -6.35 27.66
C GLN A 145 -8.67 -6.52 29.09
N LYS A 146 -8.47 -7.75 29.56
CA LYS A 146 -7.81 -8.04 30.84
C LYS A 146 -6.35 -7.59 30.83
N ALA A 147 -5.61 -7.89 29.76
CA ALA A 147 -4.21 -7.45 29.60
C ALA A 147 -4.11 -5.93 29.59
N LEU A 148 -5.00 -5.24 28.84
CA LEU A 148 -5.07 -3.78 28.82
C LEU A 148 -5.26 -3.19 30.23
N LYS A 149 -6.26 -3.68 30.96
CA LYS A 149 -6.55 -3.20 32.31
C LYS A 149 -5.38 -3.44 33.26
N THR A 150 -4.77 -4.62 33.20
CA THR A 150 -3.67 -4.99 34.10
C THR A 150 -2.40 -4.19 33.85
N LYS A 151 -2.05 -3.94 32.56
CA LYS A 151 -0.78 -3.28 32.19
C LYS A 151 -0.87 -1.77 32.14
N TYR A 152 -2.01 -1.23 31.75
CA TYR A 152 -2.14 0.18 31.40
C TYR A 152 -3.26 0.90 32.18
N GLY A 153 -4.09 0.16 32.91
CA GLY A 153 -5.23 0.71 33.63
C GLY A 153 -6.44 0.97 32.71
N ASP A 154 -6.25 1.74 31.65
CA ASP A 154 -7.30 2.10 30.71
C ASP A 154 -6.75 2.33 29.28
N ARG A 155 -7.63 2.72 28.35
CA ARG A 155 -7.26 3.02 26.95
C ARG A 155 -6.36 4.25 26.82
N ALA A 156 -6.47 5.23 27.72
CA ALA A 156 -5.62 6.41 27.70
C ALA A 156 -4.19 6.06 28.14
N GLY A 157 -4.04 5.28 29.21
CA GLY A 157 -2.76 4.75 29.66
C GLY A 157 -2.10 3.86 28.60
N TRP A 158 -2.91 3.00 27.95
CA TRP A 158 -2.44 2.19 26.82
C TRP A 158 -1.93 3.05 25.66
N MET A 159 -2.66 4.11 25.27
CA MET A 159 -2.26 4.96 24.14
C MET A 159 -0.96 5.73 24.45
N ALA A 160 -0.83 6.25 25.66
CA ALA A 160 0.38 6.93 26.10
C ALA A 160 1.62 6.00 26.08
N ALA A 161 1.45 4.75 26.54
CA ALA A 161 2.49 3.73 26.50
C ALA A 161 2.81 3.32 25.05
N THR A 162 1.79 3.13 24.20
CA THR A 162 1.93 2.74 22.79
C THR A 162 2.66 3.82 21.99
N ARG A 163 2.37 5.11 22.21
CA ARG A 163 3.10 6.21 21.58
C ARG A 163 4.60 6.16 21.91
N LYS A 164 4.95 6.01 23.19
CA LYS A 164 6.36 5.89 23.62
C LYS A 164 7.03 4.66 23.01
N PHE A 165 6.32 3.53 23.00
CA PHE A 165 6.79 2.29 22.39
C PHE A 165 7.05 2.45 20.87
N PHE A 166 6.19 3.18 20.16
CA PHE A 166 6.38 3.43 18.73
C PHE A 166 7.65 4.24 18.47
N PHE A 167 7.81 5.40 19.11
CA PHE A 167 9.02 6.20 18.92
C PHE A 167 10.31 5.47 19.34
N ALA A 168 10.27 4.67 20.39
CA ALA A 168 11.41 3.85 20.81
C ALA A 168 11.80 2.78 19.76
N ASN A 169 10.86 2.36 18.89
CA ASN A 169 11.09 1.43 17.80
C ASN A 169 11.16 2.11 16.42
N GLY A 170 11.25 3.45 16.38
CA GLY A 170 11.39 4.24 15.16
C GLY A 170 10.14 4.31 14.28
N PHE A 171 8.95 4.01 14.84
CA PHE A 171 7.67 4.37 14.24
C PHE A 171 7.31 5.81 14.63
N ASN A 172 6.66 6.53 13.73
CA ASN A 172 6.27 7.93 13.97
C ASN A 172 4.78 8.18 13.74
N GLY A 173 4.01 7.13 13.53
CA GLY A 173 2.59 7.30 13.23
C GLY A 173 1.72 6.08 13.49
N ALA A 174 0.44 6.26 13.14
CA ALA A 174 -0.59 5.24 13.15
C ALA A 174 -1.37 5.25 11.82
N GLY A 175 -1.47 4.08 11.21
CA GLY A 175 -2.12 3.89 9.92
C GLY A 175 -3.63 3.71 10.03
N ALA A 176 -4.22 3.11 9.00
CA ALA A 176 -5.65 2.86 8.89
C ALA A 176 -6.24 2.10 10.09
N TRP A 177 -7.52 2.33 10.38
CA TRP A 177 -8.33 1.68 11.44
C TRP A 177 -7.80 1.84 12.86
N SER A 178 -6.94 2.80 13.11
CA SER A 178 -6.41 3.08 14.44
C SER A 178 -7.43 3.81 15.32
N ALA A 179 -7.21 3.76 16.62
CA ALA A 179 -8.05 4.40 17.66
C ALA A 179 -7.91 5.93 17.61
N THR A 180 -8.51 6.56 16.61
CA THR A 180 -8.34 7.99 16.27
C THR A 180 -8.61 8.91 17.47
N LYS A 181 -9.66 8.65 18.25
CA LYS A 181 -10.01 9.49 19.41
C LYS A 181 -8.94 9.45 20.50
N GLU A 182 -8.42 8.27 20.79
CA GLU A 182 -7.34 8.09 21.77
C GLU A 182 -6.04 8.73 21.28
N ILE A 183 -5.73 8.60 19.99
CA ILE A 183 -4.56 9.25 19.37
C ILE A 183 -4.68 10.77 19.47
N GLN A 184 -5.82 11.35 19.10
CA GLN A 184 -6.06 12.80 19.19
C GLN A 184 -5.93 13.31 20.63
N ALA A 185 -6.53 12.60 21.58
CA ALA A 185 -6.47 12.95 23.01
C ALA A 185 -5.04 12.84 23.58
N GLU A 186 -4.25 11.86 23.14
CA GLU A 186 -2.84 11.74 23.53
C GLU A 186 -1.97 12.81 22.86
N ASN A 187 -2.16 13.07 21.55
CA ASN A 187 -1.42 14.06 20.80
C ASN A 187 -1.61 15.48 21.35
N ALA A 188 -2.79 15.80 21.91
CA ALA A 188 -3.08 17.12 22.49
C ALA A 188 -2.19 17.48 23.70
N LYS A 189 -1.56 16.50 24.34
CA LYS A 189 -0.71 16.68 25.53
C LYS A 189 0.72 16.17 25.37
N ALA A 190 1.04 15.59 24.20
CA ALA A 190 2.33 14.95 23.96
C ALA A 190 3.32 15.92 23.30
N ASP A 191 4.57 15.92 23.76
CA ASP A 191 5.67 16.67 23.13
C ASP A 191 6.05 16.08 21.75
N GLN A 192 5.85 14.75 21.59
CA GLN A 192 6.03 14.03 20.32
C GLN A 192 4.69 13.40 19.93
N PRO A 193 3.87 14.06 19.12
CA PRO A 193 2.61 13.53 18.65
C PRO A 193 2.81 12.50 17.53
N LEU A 194 1.92 11.50 17.42
CA LEU A 194 1.89 10.57 16.30
C LEU A 194 1.20 11.21 15.08
N ALA A 195 1.82 11.13 13.92
CA ALA A 195 1.13 11.34 12.66
C ALA A 195 0.12 10.20 12.42
N TYR A 196 -1.11 10.50 12.00
CA TYR A 196 -2.12 9.44 11.86
C TYR A 196 -2.99 9.62 10.63
N THR A 197 -3.69 8.56 10.24
CA THR A 197 -4.60 8.55 9.11
C THR A 197 -6.02 8.22 9.55
N ILE A 198 -7.02 8.66 8.77
CA ILE A 198 -8.43 8.35 9.00
C ILE A 198 -9.01 7.63 7.79
N ASN A 199 -9.74 6.53 8.00
CA ASN A 199 -10.59 5.89 7.00
C ASN A 199 -11.99 6.51 7.04
N LEU A 200 -12.52 6.86 5.88
CA LEU A 200 -13.83 7.51 5.75
C LEU A 200 -14.93 6.53 5.33
N ASP A 201 -14.55 5.47 4.61
CA ASP A 201 -15.44 4.40 4.18
C ASP A 201 -16.69 4.92 3.44
N PHE A 202 -16.51 5.85 2.48
CA PHE A 202 -17.61 6.49 1.76
C PHE A 202 -18.45 5.47 0.97
N MET A 203 -17.82 4.64 0.14
CA MET A 203 -18.54 3.68 -0.69
C MET A 203 -19.11 2.54 0.14
N SER A 204 -18.33 2.00 1.08
CA SER A 204 -18.80 0.91 1.93
C SER A 204 -19.91 1.35 2.89
N GLY A 205 -19.82 2.57 3.42
CA GLY A 205 -20.87 3.18 4.23
C GLY A 205 -22.13 3.49 3.41
N TYR A 206 -21.99 4.03 2.20
CA TYR A 206 -23.10 4.23 1.28
C TYR A 206 -23.78 2.90 0.94
N GLY A 207 -23.01 1.89 0.55
CA GLY A 207 -23.54 0.55 0.25
C GLY A 207 -24.30 -0.08 1.42
N SER A 208 -23.86 0.15 2.66
CA SER A 208 -24.60 -0.30 3.86
C SER A 208 -25.94 0.42 4.01
N LYS A 209 -25.98 1.73 3.79
CA LYS A 209 -27.21 2.53 3.85
C LYS A 209 -28.18 2.20 2.72
N ARG A 210 -27.64 2.08 1.50
CA ARG A 210 -28.41 1.76 0.30
C ARG A 210 -29.01 0.35 0.36
N GLY A 211 -28.27 -0.60 0.90
CA GLY A 211 -28.57 -2.02 0.84
C GLY A 211 -28.05 -2.71 -0.43
N GLY A 212 -28.22 -4.03 -0.49
CA GLY A 212 -27.75 -4.84 -1.61
C GLY A 212 -26.27 -5.25 -1.55
N THR A 213 -25.57 -4.92 -0.48
CA THR A 213 -24.21 -5.41 -0.21
C THR A 213 -24.24 -6.65 0.68
N TYR A 214 -23.13 -7.40 0.72
CA TYR A 214 -22.96 -8.56 1.60
C TYR A 214 -21.59 -8.52 2.29
N VAL A 215 -21.46 -9.25 3.40
CA VAL A 215 -20.18 -9.38 4.11
C VAL A 215 -19.36 -10.48 3.45
N GLN A 216 -18.09 -10.21 3.21
CA GLN A 216 -17.10 -11.19 2.75
C GLN A 216 -15.78 -11.00 3.52
N PRO A 217 -14.90 -12.03 3.55
CA PRO A 217 -13.63 -11.92 4.27
C PRO A 217 -12.81 -10.70 3.83
N GLY A 218 -12.47 -9.82 4.80
CA GLY A 218 -11.64 -8.64 4.60
C GLY A 218 -12.38 -7.37 4.20
N HIS A 219 -13.61 -7.43 3.69
CA HIS A 219 -14.35 -6.24 3.26
C HIS A 219 -15.83 -6.53 2.93
N LYS A 220 -16.53 -5.50 2.52
CA LYS A 220 -17.91 -5.59 2.06
C LYS A 220 -17.96 -6.01 0.59
N GLY A 221 -18.84 -6.98 0.28
CA GLY A 221 -19.12 -7.40 -1.09
C GLY A 221 -20.17 -6.53 -1.77
N TYR A 222 -20.05 -6.39 -3.07
CA TYR A 222 -20.95 -5.63 -3.94
C TYR A 222 -21.56 -6.54 -5.01
N PRO A 223 -22.82 -6.30 -5.46
CA PRO A 223 -23.43 -7.11 -6.51
C PRO A 223 -22.59 -7.06 -7.78
N ASN A 224 -22.30 -8.23 -8.37
CA ASN A 224 -21.46 -8.39 -9.57
C ASN A 224 -20.06 -7.73 -9.45
N ASP A 225 -19.56 -7.52 -8.23
CA ASP A 225 -18.30 -6.83 -7.95
C ASP A 225 -18.23 -5.40 -8.52
N VAL A 226 -19.33 -4.65 -8.48
CA VAL A 226 -19.36 -3.24 -8.93
C VAL A 226 -19.84 -2.30 -7.83
N ILE A 227 -19.20 -1.13 -7.72
CA ILE A 227 -19.52 -0.10 -6.73
C ILE A 227 -20.69 0.78 -7.19
N PHE A 228 -21.32 1.50 -6.28
CA PHE A 228 -22.51 2.33 -6.54
C PHE A 228 -22.19 3.78 -6.95
N THR A 229 -21.09 3.98 -7.68
CA THR A 229 -20.63 5.34 -8.03
C THR A 229 -21.59 6.11 -8.95
N PHE A 230 -22.47 5.41 -9.66
CA PHE A 230 -23.47 6.00 -10.55
C PHE A 230 -24.82 6.28 -9.88
N ASP A 231 -25.00 5.85 -8.63
CA ASP A 231 -26.22 6.12 -7.89
C ASP A 231 -26.36 7.64 -7.61
N PRO A 232 -27.54 8.22 -7.85
CA PRO A 232 -27.78 9.65 -7.60
C PRO A 232 -27.51 10.07 -6.15
N GLY A 233 -27.83 9.21 -5.18
CA GLY A 233 -27.64 9.48 -3.76
C GLY A 233 -26.18 9.35 -3.28
N PHE A 234 -25.25 8.86 -4.07
CA PHE A 234 -23.87 8.68 -3.64
C PHE A 234 -23.17 10.05 -3.41
N GLU A 235 -23.32 11.00 -4.33
CA GLU A 235 -22.72 12.33 -4.18
C GLU A 235 -23.26 13.05 -2.94
N GLU A 236 -24.57 12.98 -2.69
CA GLU A 236 -25.19 13.56 -1.50
C GLU A 236 -24.68 12.92 -0.21
N TYR A 237 -24.54 11.60 -0.20
CA TYR A 237 -23.99 10.87 0.93
C TYR A 237 -22.55 11.28 1.24
N VAL A 238 -21.69 11.34 0.22
CA VAL A 238 -20.29 11.78 0.36
C VAL A 238 -20.23 13.21 0.88
N GLU A 239 -21.02 14.12 0.33
CA GLU A 239 -21.09 15.50 0.79
C GLU A 239 -21.52 15.62 2.26
N SER A 240 -22.53 14.84 2.66
CA SER A 240 -23.00 14.80 4.05
C SER A 240 -21.94 14.32 5.02
N ARG A 241 -21.24 13.22 4.67
CA ARG A 241 -20.17 12.65 5.50
C ARG A 241 -18.94 13.55 5.54
N ALA A 242 -18.59 14.18 4.42
CA ALA A 242 -17.44 15.05 4.35
C ALA A 242 -17.58 16.32 5.21
N LYS A 243 -18.80 16.77 5.51
CA LYS A 243 -19.03 17.89 6.46
C LYS A 243 -18.41 17.66 7.83
N GLU A 244 -18.37 16.41 8.28
CA GLU A 244 -17.78 16.03 9.57
C GLU A 244 -16.27 16.28 9.61
N LEU A 245 -15.60 16.34 8.45
CA LEU A 245 -14.15 16.53 8.36
C LEU A 245 -13.72 17.93 8.77
N ALA A 246 -14.63 18.91 8.72
CA ALA A 246 -14.36 20.26 9.15
C ALA A 246 -13.83 20.36 10.60
N GLN A 247 -14.15 19.40 11.46
CA GLN A 247 -13.60 19.30 12.81
C GLN A 247 -12.09 19.01 12.84
N ASN A 248 -11.56 18.31 11.82
CA ASN A 248 -10.15 17.95 11.73
C ASN A 248 -9.29 19.01 11.00
N LYS A 249 -9.92 19.99 10.34
CA LYS A 249 -9.29 20.96 9.45
C LYS A 249 -8.04 21.67 10.02
N LYS A 250 -7.94 21.75 11.35
CA LYS A 250 -6.82 22.40 12.05
C LYS A 250 -5.87 21.40 12.74
N ASP A 251 -6.11 20.10 12.63
CA ASP A 251 -5.28 19.10 13.29
C ASP A 251 -3.98 18.86 12.51
N LYS A 252 -2.89 19.43 13.00
CA LYS A 252 -1.56 19.33 12.39
C LYS A 252 -0.97 17.92 12.42
N ASN A 253 -1.53 17.00 13.22
CA ASN A 253 -1.04 15.64 13.37
C ASN A 253 -1.72 14.67 12.40
N LEU A 254 -2.81 15.07 11.76
CA LEU A 254 -3.48 14.27 10.76
C LEU A 254 -2.67 14.26 9.46
N PHE A 255 -2.17 13.08 9.08
CA PHE A 255 -1.42 12.90 7.82
C PHE A 255 -2.34 12.99 6.60
N GLY A 256 -3.50 12.33 6.67
CA GLY A 256 -4.46 12.36 5.57
C GLY A 256 -5.59 11.35 5.70
N TYR A 257 -6.42 11.32 4.65
CA TYR A 257 -7.64 10.52 4.59
C TYR A 257 -7.54 9.41 3.56
N PHE A 258 -7.93 8.19 3.97
CA PHE A 258 -8.35 7.14 3.04
C PHE A 258 -9.85 7.24 2.80
N SER A 259 -10.27 7.22 1.55
CA SER A 259 -11.69 7.30 1.20
C SER A 259 -12.43 5.98 1.37
N ASP A 260 -11.77 4.88 1.04
CA ASP A 260 -12.28 3.51 1.15
C ASP A 260 -11.12 2.51 1.20
N ASN A 261 -11.44 1.21 1.29
CA ASN A 261 -10.47 0.13 1.30
C ASN A 261 -10.83 -0.93 0.24
N GLU A 262 -9.85 -1.28 -0.61
CA GLU A 262 -9.88 -2.45 -1.49
C GLU A 262 -11.18 -2.62 -2.28
N MET A 263 -11.79 -1.52 -2.71
CA MET A 263 -13.01 -1.58 -3.51
C MET A 263 -12.81 -2.42 -4.77
N PRO A 264 -13.84 -3.10 -5.29
CA PRO A 264 -13.72 -3.96 -6.49
C PRO A 264 -13.61 -3.14 -7.78
N LEU A 265 -12.54 -2.34 -7.91
CA LEU A 265 -12.18 -1.63 -9.14
C LEU A 265 -11.44 -2.59 -10.08
N LEU A 266 -12.19 -3.39 -10.82
CA LEU A 266 -11.69 -4.52 -11.59
C LEU A 266 -11.95 -4.35 -13.08
N ARG A 267 -11.05 -4.89 -13.93
CA ARG A 267 -11.21 -4.88 -15.38
C ARG A 267 -12.59 -5.38 -15.84
N LYS A 268 -13.16 -6.36 -15.15
CA LYS A 268 -14.48 -6.92 -15.44
C LYS A 268 -15.68 -6.05 -15.02
N ASN A 269 -15.45 -4.83 -14.51
CA ASN A 269 -16.55 -3.99 -13.99
C ASN A 269 -17.59 -3.65 -15.06
N LEU A 270 -17.20 -3.39 -16.32
CA LEU A 270 -18.17 -3.16 -17.39
C LEU A 270 -19.15 -4.34 -17.50
N ASP A 271 -18.64 -5.57 -17.56
CA ASP A 271 -19.46 -6.78 -17.61
C ASP A 271 -20.34 -6.93 -16.36
N GLY A 272 -19.80 -6.55 -15.20
CA GLY A 272 -20.53 -6.58 -13.92
C GLY A 272 -21.70 -5.60 -13.90
N TYR A 273 -21.50 -4.37 -14.33
CA TYR A 273 -22.56 -3.36 -14.43
C TYR A 273 -23.64 -3.74 -15.45
N LEU A 274 -23.25 -4.28 -16.62
CA LEU A 274 -24.20 -4.74 -17.64
C LEU A 274 -25.01 -5.99 -17.23
N LYS A 275 -24.65 -6.64 -16.14
CA LYS A 275 -25.42 -7.76 -15.53
C LYS A 275 -26.37 -7.32 -14.40
N LEU A 276 -26.34 -6.04 -14.03
CA LEU A 276 -27.31 -5.52 -13.06
C LEU A 276 -28.72 -5.45 -13.67
N PRO A 277 -29.78 -5.40 -12.84
CA PRO A 277 -31.12 -5.08 -13.32
C PRO A 277 -31.13 -3.80 -14.16
N VAL A 278 -31.91 -3.77 -15.23
CA VAL A 278 -31.95 -2.66 -16.20
C VAL A 278 -32.38 -1.31 -15.58
N THR A 279 -33.03 -1.36 -14.42
CA THR A 279 -33.44 -0.16 -13.64
C THR A 279 -32.35 0.38 -12.74
N GLU A 280 -31.27 -0.36 -12.55
CA GLU A 280 -30.15 0.08 -11.70
C GLU A 280 -29.37 1.23 -12.36
N PRO A 281 -29.05 2.31 -11.62
CA PRO A 281 -28.29 3.43 -12.17
C PRO A 281 -26.92 3.01 -12.76
N GLY A 282 -26.28 2.00 -12.17
CA GLY A 282 -25.04 1.43 -12.68
C GLY A 282 -25.21 0.75 -14.05
N TYR A 283 -26.29 -0.01 -14.26
CA TYR A 283 -26.61 -0.59 -15.57
C TYR A 283 -26.84 0.52 -16.62
N VAL A 284 -27.70 1.50 -16.27
CA VAL A 284 -28.04 2.60 -17.17
C VAL A 284 -26.79 3.34 -17.62
N ALA A 285 -25.89 3.63 -16.69
CA ALA A 285 -24.61 4.31 -17.00
C ALA A 285 -23.71 3.46 -17.90
N ALA A 286 -23.56 2.18 -17.60
CA ALA A 286 -22.72 1.25 -18.37
C ALA A 286 -23.27 1.02 -19.79
N LYS A 287 -24.60 0.85 -19.90
CA LYS A 287 -25.27 0.67 -21.20
C LYS A 287 -25.10 1.92 -22.07
N LYS A 288 -25.36 3.11 -21.49
CA LYS A 288 -25.17 4.39 -22.18
C LYS A 288 -23.72 4.55 -22.67
N TRP A 289 -22.74 4.26 -21.80
CA TRP A 289 -21.33 4.33 -22.16
C TRP A 289 -21.01 3.36 -23.33
N ALA A 290 -21.48 2.12 -23.26
CA ALA A 290 -21.28 1.15 -24.33
C ALA A 290 -21.91 1.59 -25.67
N ASP A 291 -23.11 2.15 -25.64
CA ASP A 291 -23.80 2.66 -26.82
C ASP A 291 -23.07 3.85 -27.44
N GLU A 292 -22.58 4.78 -26.64
CA GLU A 292 -21.78 5.93 -27.11
C GLU A 292 -20.47 5.52 -27.77
N HIS A 293 -19.96 4.31 -27.43
CA HIS A 293 -18.76 3.72 -28.03
C HIS A 293 -19.07 2.67 -29.12
N ASN A 294 -20.35 2.52 -29.52
CA ASN A 294 -20.81 1.54 -30.51
C ASN A 294 -20.42 0.09 -30.17
N LEU A 295 -20.52 -0.30 -28.88
CA LEU A 295 -20.14 -1.61 -28.38
C LEU A 295 -21.38 -2.50 -28.14
N THR A 296 -21.26 -3.78 -28.49
CA THR A 296 -22.15 -4.86 -28.08
C THR A 296 -21.41 -5.81 -27.15
N LEU A 297 -22.09 -6.74 -26.50
CA LEU A 297 -21.45 -7.72 -25.63
C LEU A 297 -20.36 -8.54 -26.36
N GLU A 298 -20.54 -8.79 -27.65
CA GLU A 298 -19.62 -9.55 -28.49
C GLU A 298 -18.40 -8.72 -28.94
N THR A 299 -18.51 -7.39 -28.99
CA THR A 299 -17.45 -6.50 -29.48
C THR A 299 -16.63 -5.84 -28.37
N ILE A 300 -17.06 -5.99 -27.10
CA ILE A 300 -16.31 -5.45 -25.95
C ILE A 300 -14.95 -6.12 -25.82
N THR A 301 -13.87 -5.34 -25.99
CA THR A 301 -12.48 -5.76 -25.81
C THR A 301 -12.02 -5.56 -24.38
N ASP A 302 -10.85 -6.10 -24.03
CA ASP A 302 -10.20 -5.83 -22.74
C ASP A 302 -9.83 -4.35 -22.57
N GLN A 303 -9.47 -3.66 -23.66
CA GLN A 303 -9.21 -2.21 -23.61
C GLN A 303 -10.49 -1.43 -23.27
N ASN A 304 -11.62 -1.76 -23.90
CA ASN A 304 -12.90 -1.13 -23.55
C ASN A 304 -13.26 -1.33 -22.07
N ARG A 305 -12.98 -2.52 -21.51
CA ARG A 305 -13.16 -2.77 -20.06
C ARG A 305 -12.28 -1.88 -19.19
N MET A 306 -11.04 -1.65 -19.60
CA MET A 306 -10.12 -0.74 -18.89
C MET A 306 -10.56 0.72 -19.02
N ASP A 307 -11.02 1.14 -20.20
CA ASP A 307 -11.51 2.51 -20.43
C ASP A 307 -12.77 2.79 -19.62
N PHE A 308 -13.68 1.81 -19.52
CA PHE A 308 -14.86 1.92 -18.64
C PHE A 308 -14.48 1.92 -17.17
N LEU A 309 -13.52 1.09 -16.74
CA LEU A 309 -13.02 1.13 -15.37
C LEU A 309 -12.48 2.52 -15.03
N ALA A 310 -11.70 3.12 -15.94
CA ALA A 310 -11.21 4.48 -15.78
C ALA A 310 -12.35 5.50 -15.67
N PHE A 311 -13.40 5.37 -16.48
CA PHE A 311 -14.61 6.20 -16.42
C PHE A 311 -15.34 6.10 -15.07
N ALA A 312 -15.56 4.88 -14.57
CA ALA A 312 -16.21 4.66 -13.28
C ALA A 312 -15.36 5.16 -12.10
N ALA A 313 -14.05 4.96 -12.16
CA ALA A 313 -13.10 5.44 -11.16
C ALA A 313 -12.99 6.98 -11.17
N ASP A 314 -12.97 7.61 -12.35
CA ASP A 314 -12.95 9.08 -12.49
C ASP A 314 -14.15 9.72 -11.80
N ARG A 315 -15.35 9.16 -12.00
CA ARG A 315 -16.55 9.61 -11.31
C ARG A 315 -16.44 9.47 -9.79
N TYR A 316 -15.99 8.31 -9.30
CA TYR A 316 -15.82 8.08 -7.87
C TYR A 316 -14.83 9.09 -7.26
N PHE A 317 -13.63 9.18 -7.81
CA PHE A 317 -12.58 10.04 -7.27
C PHE A 317 -12.93 11.52 -7.37
N SER A 318 -13.60 11.96 -8.45
CA SER A 318 -14.01 13.35 -8.60
C SER A 318 -15.02 13.77 -7.53
N ILE A 319 -16.02 12.94 -7.25
CA ILE A 319 -17.02 13.19 -6.19
C ILE A 319 -16.34 13.30 -4.83
N VAL A 320 -15.49 12.33 -4.50
CA VAL A 320 -14.82 12.28 -3.20
C VAL A 320 -13.84 13.44 -3.04
N ALA A 321 -12.97 13.69 -4.02
CA ALA A 321 -11.98 14.77 -3.95
C ALA A 321 -12.64 16.16 -3.83
N LYS A 322 -13.71 16.40 -4.57
CA LYS A 322 -14.51 17.65 -4.48
C LYS A 322 -15.01 17.87 -3.06
N ALA A 323 -15.61 16.85 -2.45
CA ALA A 323 -16.15 16.94 -1.09
C ALA A 323 -15.04 17.11 -0.03
N LEU A 324 -13.96 16.31 -0.12
CA LEU A 324 -12.82 16.44 0.79
C LEU A 324 -12.25 17.86 0.76
N LYS A 325 -11.90 18.38 -0.42
CA LYS A 325 -11.31 19.73 -0.56
C LYS A 325 -12.23 20.86 -0.15
N LYS A 326 -13.54 20.67 -0.22
CA LYS A 326 -14.52 21.65 0.24
C LYS A 326 -14.50 21.80 1.77
N TYR A 327 -14.40 20.70 2.51
CA TYR A 327 -14.53 20.72 3.97
C TYR A 327 -13.19 20.67 4.70
N ASP A 328 -12.19 20.04 4.10
CA ASP A 328 -10.82 19.98 4.60
C ASP A 328 -9.79 20.07 3.45
N PRO A 329 -9.42 21.29 3.03
CA PRO A 329 -8.45 21.49 1.95
C PRO A 329 -6.99 21.27 2.40
N ASN A 330 -6.73 21.06 3.69
CA ASN A 330 -5.39 21.06 4.27
C ASN A 330 -4.74 19.68 4.30
N HIS A 331 -5.52 18.62 4.45
CA HIS A 331 -4.98 17.28 4.62
C HIS A 331 -4.93 16.49 3.31
N LEU A 332 -3.98 15.55 3.25
CA LEU A 332 -3.75 14.72 2.07
C LEU A 332 -4.95 13.80 1.80
N TYR A 333 -5.33 13.71 0.54
CA TYR A 333 -6.19 12.64 0.04
C TYR A 333 -5.28 11.49 -0.45
N ILE A 334 -5.22 10.41 0.32
CA ILE A 334 -4.30 9.29 0.10
C ILE A 334 -4.97 8.04 -0.49
N GLY A 335 -6.18 8.19 -1.00
CA GLY A 335 -6.83 7.22 -1.88
C GLY A 335 -7.61 6.13 -1.19
N CYS A 336 -7.75 5.00 -1.91
CA CYS A 336 -8.62 3.90 -1.56
C CYS A 336 -7.89 2.55 -1.40
N ARG A 337 -6.58 2.57 -1.23
CA ARG A 337 -5.77 1.41 -0.86
C ARG A 337 -5.87 0.27 -1.90
N PHE A 338 -5.34 0.52 -3.10
CA PHE A 338 -5.39 -0.45 -4.20
C PHE A 338 -4.72 -1.78 -3.84
N HIS A 339 -5.36 -2.89 -4.18
CA HIS A 339 -4.83 -4.21 -3.91
C HIS A 339 -4.92 -5.15 -5.12
N GLY A 340 -4.30 -6.32 -5.02
CA GLY A 340 -4.39 -7.37 -6.03
C GLY A 340 -4.03 -6.86 -7.43
N ALA A 341 -4.88 -7.12 -8.42
CA ALA A 341 -4.68 -6.73 -9.80
C ALA A 341 -4.77 -5.22 -10.06
N GLN A 342 -5.45 -4.47 -9.19
CA GLN A 342 -5.64 -3.03 -9.33
C GLN A 342 -4.33 -2.25 -9.45
N ARG A 343 -3.29 -2.69 -8.73
CA ARG A 343 -1.94 -2.11 -8.77
C ARG A 343 -1.30 -2.15 -10.15
N TYR A 344 -1.80 -2.99 -11.04
CA TYR A 344 -1.28 -3.27 -12.36
C TYR A 344 -2.18 -2.71 -13.48
N TYR A 345 -3.10 -1.80 -13.16
CA TYR A 345 -4.00 -1.16 -14.14
C TYR A 345 -3.57 0.28 -14.40
N PRO A 346 -2.83 0.55 -15.49
CA PRO A 346 -2.31 1.89 -15.78
C PRO A 346 -3.40 2.95 -15.88
N GLU A 347 -4.55 2.62 -16.48
CA GLU A 347 -5.68 3.52 -16.67
C GLU A 347 -6.26 3.95 -15.31
N LEU A 348 -6.40 3.00 -14.36
CA LEU A 348 -6.87 3.27 -13.01
C LEU A 348 -5.88 4.16 -12.25
N ILE A 349 -4.59 3.83 -12.29
CA ILE A 349 -3.53 4.61 -11.63
C ILE A 349 -3.43 6.03 -12.21
N LYS A 350 -3.57 6.18 -13.54
CA LYS A 350 -3.59 7.47 -14.22
C LYS A 350 -4.76 8.35 -13.76
N VAL A 351 -5.95 7.77 -13.68
CA VAL A 351 -7.14 8.47 -13.18
C VAL A 351 -6.97 8.87 -11.72
N ALA A 352 -6.51 7.96 -10.87
CA ALA A 352 -6.25 8.24 -9.47
C ALA A 352 -5.29 9.43 -9.29
N GLY A 353 -4.23 9.52 -10.11
CA GLY A 353 -3.26 10.63 -10.09
C GLY A 353 -3.85 12.02 -10.33
N LYS A 354 -5.04 12.13 -10.94
CA LYS A 354 -5.72 13.44 -11.12
C LYS A 354 -6.26 13.99 -9.80
N TYR A 355 -6.61 13.13 -8.85
CA TYR A 355 -7.38 13.47 -7.67
C TYR A 355 -6.64 13.26 -6.36
N LEU A 356 -5.79 12.23 -6.30
CA LEU A 356 -5.05 11.86 -5.09
C LEU A 356 -3.77 12.68 -4.95
N ASP A 357 -3.38 12.93 -3.71
CA ASP A 357 -2.08 13.49 -3.38
C ASP A 357 -1.00 12.39 -3.30
N VAL A 358 -1.38 11.17 -2.90
CA VAL A 358 -0.51 9.99 -2.78
C VAL A 358 -1.28 8.74 -3.22
N ILE A 359 -0.65 7.86 -3.98
CA ILE A 359 -1.23 6.57 -4.37
C ILE A 359 -1.01 5.56 -3.24
N SER A 360 -2.07 5.04 -2.63
CA SER A 360 -1.99 4.04 -1.57
C SER A 360 -2.13 2.62 -2.10
N ILE A 361 -1.23 1.74 -1.66
CA ILE A 361 -1.10 0.36 -2.16
C ILE A 361 -1.12 -0.63 -0.98
N ASN A 362 -2.04 -1.59 -0.99
CA ASN A 362 -2.01 -2.77 -0.15
C ASN A 362 -1.19 -3.85 -0.88
N TYR A 363 0.07 -4.06 -0.43
CA TYR A 363 1.10 -4.71 -1.22
C TYR A 363 1.41 -6.13 -0.72
N TYR A 364 0.49 -7.02 -0.96
CA TYR A 364 0.62 -8.44 -0.60
C TYR A 364 1.29 -9.29 -1.69
N ASN A 365 1.69 -10.50 -1.32
CA ASN A 365 2.19 -11.57 -2.21
C ASN A 365 3.53 -11.30 -2.92
N ASN A 366 4.26 -10.27 -2.52
CA ASN A 366 5.61 -9.98 -3.01
C ASN A 366 6.62 -10.09 -1.86
N TRP A 367 7.73 -10.81 -2.08
CA TRP A 367 8.82 -10.90 -1.10
C TRP A 367 9.68 -9.64 -1.10
N THR A 368 9.85 -9.07 -2.27
CA THR A 368 10.55 -7.81 -2.52
C THR A 368 9.66 -6.93 -3.40
N PRO A 369 9.60 -5.60 -3.19
CA PRO A 369 8.87 -4.70 -4.08
C PRO A 369 9.33 -4.84 -5.53
N GLU A 370 8.37 -4.87 -6.46
CA GLU A 370 8.62 -5.01 -7.90
C GLU A 370 9.15 -3.68 -8.46
N LYS A 371 10.43 -3.63 -8.80
CA LYS A 371 11.13 -2.41 -9.25
C LYS A 371 10.38 -1.67 -10.36
N THR A 372 9.86 -2.41 -11.33
CA THR A 372 9.10 -1.83 -12.46
C THR A 372 7.85 -1.11 -11.95
N TRP A 373 7.02 -1.77 -11.15
CA TRP A 373 5.76 -1.20 -10.71
C TRP A 373 5.91 -0.05 -9.71
N VAL A 374 6.86 -0.11 -8.77
CA VAL A 374 7.12 1.01 -7.85
C VAL A 374 7.60 2.28 -8.58
N ARG A 375 8.25 2.12 -9.75
CA ARG A 375 8.57 3.22 -10.67
C ARG A 375 7.33 3.67 -11.45
N ASP A 376 6.62 2.72 -12.05
CA ASP A 376 5.53 2.99 -12.98
C ASP A 376 4.35 3.67 -12.29
N TRP A 377 4.09 3.39 -11.00
CA TRP A 377 3.04 4.11 -10.26
C TRP A 377 3.29 5.62 -10.26
N GLU A 378 4.52 6.07 -10.04
CA GLU A 378 4.86 7.49 -10.13
C GLU A 378 4.76 8.01 -11.56
N GLN A 379 5.34 7.30 -12.52
CA GLN A 379 5.39 7.75 -13.92
C GLN A 379 3.97 7.91 -14.51
N ILE A 380 3.06 7.02 -14.17
CA ILE A 380 1.69 7.01 -14.67
C ILE A 380 0.81 8.04 -13.95
N SER A 381 0.92 8.14 -12.62
CA SER A 381 0.09 9.02 -11.81
C SER A 381 0.62 10.44 -11.67
N GLY A 382 1.94 10.65 -11.80
CA GLY A 382 2.62 11.89 -11.43
C GLY A 382 2.68 12.13 -9.91
N LYS A 383 2.45 11.09 -9.09
CA LYS A 383 2.34 11.17 -7.63
C LYS A 383 3.27 10.17 -6.94
N PRO A 384 3.69 10.45 -5.69
CA PRO A 384 4.34 9.43 -4.88
C PRO A 384 3.37 8.34 -4.49
N PHE A 385 3.91 7.25 -3.96
CA PHE A 385 3.08 6.20 -3.37
C PHE A 385 3.41 5.96 -1.90
N ILE A 386 2.47 5.33 -1.20
CA ILE A 386 2.61 4.81 0.15
C ILE A 386 2.14 3.36 0.19
N VAL A 387 2.88 2.47 0.85
CA VAL A 387 2.42 1.10 1.09
C VAL A 387 1.60 1.07 2.37
N THR A 388 0.33 0.73 2.26
CA THR A 388 -0.64 0.88 3.35
C THR A 388 -1.08 -0.41 3.99
N GLU A 389 -0.72 -1.55 3.41
CA GLU A 389 -0.80 -2.87 4.04
C GLU A 389 0.24 -3.82 3.47
N TRP A 390 0.93 -4.49 4.35
CA TRP A 390 1.83 -5.61 4.07
C TRP A 390 2.24 -6.28 5.38
N TYR A 391 2.46 -7.56 5.36
CA TYR A 391 2.94 -8.34 6.49
C TYR A 391 3.50 -9.69 6.07
N VAL A 392 4.12 -10.38 7.01
CA VAL A 392 4.42 -11.80 6.98
C VAL A 392 4.06 -12.39 8.34
N LYS A 393 3.60 -13.65 8.34
CA LYS A 393 3.18 -14.39 9.53
C LYS A 393 4.32 -15.29 10.01
N GLY A 394 4.49 -15.45 11.33
CA GLY A 394 5.46 -16.35 11.95
C GLY A 394 4.80 -17.63 12.50
N GLU A 395 5.38 -18.78 12.28
CA GLU A 395 4.86 -20.06 12.80
C GLU A 395 5.10 -20.24 14.30
N ASP A 396 6.07 -19.53 14.85
CA ASP A 396 6.46 -19.59 16.27
C ASP A 396 5.59 -18.73 17.19
N ALA A 397 4.52 -18.12 16.68
CA ALA A 397 3.57 -17.39 17.51
C ALA A 397 2.65 -18.36 18.28
N PRO A 398 2.68 -18.36 19.61
CA PRO A 398 1.91 -19.32 20.40
C PRO A 398 0.40 -19.20 20.16
N GLY A 399 -0.27 -20.32 19.91
CA GLY A 399 -1.73 -20.39 19.76
C GLY A 399 -2.27 -19.88 18.42
N LEU A 400 -1.42 -19.55 17.46
CA LEU A 400 -1.82 -19.07 16.13
C LEU A 400 -1.34 -20.03 15.03
N ALA A 401 -2.26 -20.65 14.30
CA ALA A 401 -1.96 -21.59 13.23
C ALA A 401 -1.76 -20.94 11.86
N ASN A 402 -1.95 -19.64 11.74
CA ASN A 402 -1.77 -18.84 10.51
C ASN A 402 -2.64 -19.30 9.32
N THR A 403 -3.81 -19.85 9.60
CA THR A 403 -4.75 -20.37 8.60
C THR A 403 -5.57 -19.26 7.91
N ALA A 404 -5.52 -18.04 8.44
CA ALA A 404 -6.24 -16.88 7.90
C ALA A 404 -5.29 -15.82 7.32
N GLY A 405 -5.81 -15.02 6.40
CA GLY A 405 -5.11 -13.90 5.77
C GLY A 405 -4.14 -14.29 4.66
N ALA A 406 -3.93 -13.34 3.75
CA ALA A 406 -3.03 -13.48 2.60
C ALA A 406 -1.55 -13.48 2.99
N GLY A 407 -0.67 -13.62 2.01
CA GLY A 407 0.76 -13.39 2.10
C GLY A 407 1.56 -14.59 2.57
N TRP A 408 2.75 -14.27 3.07
CA TRP A 408 3.78 -15.24 3.41
C TRP A 408 3.64 -15.74 4.85
N VAL A 409 4.18 -16.94 5.06
CA VAL A 409 4.42 -17.53 6.40
C VAL A 409 5.88 -17.92 6.47
N VAL A 410 6.56 -17.44 7.51
CA VAL A 410 7.97 -17.75 7.82
C VAL A 410 8.05 -18.55 9.13
N LYS A 411 9.22 -19.10 9.45
CA LYS A 411 9.36 -19.96 10.63
C LYS A 411 9.38 -19.20 11.95
N THR A 412 10.00 -18.01 11.99
CA THR A 412 10.27 -17.31 13.25
C THR A 412 9.93 -15.82 13.19
N GLN A 413 9.81 -15.19 14.37
CA GLN A 413 9.67 -13.74 14.50
C GLN A 413 10.90 -12.99 13.97
N ALA A 414 12.10 -13.59 14.09
CA ALA A 414 13.31 -13.04 13.51
C ALA A 414 13.21 -13.02 11.96
N ASP A 415 12.70 -14.07 11.33
CA ASP A 415 12.47 -14.14 9.89
C ASP A 415 11.43 -13.08 9.43
N ARG A 416 10.41 -12.79 10.26
CA ARG A 416 9.47 -11.68 10.01
C ARG A 416 10.23 -10.35 9.93
N GLY A 417 11.17 -10.14 10.83
CA GLY A 417 12.04 -8.96 10.84
C GLY A 417 12.97 -8.87 9.62
N LEU A 418 13.53 -9.98 9.17
CA LEU A 418 14.34 -10.02 7.95
C LEU A 418 13.50 -9.68 6.71
N PHE A 419 12.27 -10.20 6.62
CA PHE A 419 11.33 -9.80 5.57
C PHE A 419 11.01 -8.31 5.62
N TYR A 420 10.75 -7.76 6.83
CA TYR A 420 10.50 -6.32 7.01
C TYR A 420 11.64 -5.48 6.42
N GLN A 421 12.88 -5.80 6.77
CA GLN A 421 14.03 -5.07 6.26
C GLN A 421 14.16 -5.19 4.74
N ASN A 422 14.05 -6.42 4.20
CA ASN A 422 14.14 -6.63 2.75
C ASN A 422 13.13 -5.81 1.97
N PHE A 423 11.88 -5.82 2.41
CA PHE A 423 10.79 -5.12 1.74
C PHE A 423 10.96 -3.60 1.84
N THR A 424 11.22 -3.10 3.03
CA THR A 424 11.38 -1.65 3.29
C THR A 424 12.60 -1.06 2.57
N LEU A 425 13.72 -1.79 2.49
CA LEU A 425 14.86 -1.36 1.70
C LEU A 425 14.51 -1.18 0.22
N GLY A 426 13.64 -2.05 -0.34
CA GLY A 426 13.12 -1.89 -1.70
C GLY A 426 12.25 -0.65 -1.87
N LEU A 427 11.45 -0.30 -0.86
CA LEU A 427 10.63 0.91 -0.86
C LEU A 427 11.52 2.17 -0.80
N LEU A 428 12.51 2.21 0.09
CA LEU A 428 13.44 3.33 0.20
C LEU A 428 14.27 3.53 -1.08
N GLU A 429 14.67 2.44 -1.72
CA GLU A 429 15.44 2.46 -2.98
C GLU A 429 14.64 3.01 -4.16
N SER A 430 13.31 2.88 -4.16
CA SER A 430 12.44 3.39 -5.23
C SER A 430 12.47 4.91 -5.36
N LYS A 431 12.81 5.65 -4.30
CA LYS A 431 12.83 7.13 -4.20
C LYS A 431 11.46 7.81 -4.32
N ASN A 432 10.40 7.08 -4.56
CA ASN A 432 9.03 7.60 -4.73
C ASN A 432 8.03 7.05 -3.70
N CYS A 433 8.50 6.26 -2.73
CA CYS A 433 7.73 5.85 -1.56
C CYS A 433 7.86 6.88 -0.44
N VAL A 434 6.74 7.42 0.06
CA VAL A 434 6.70 8.42 1.14
C VAL A 434 6.31 7.85 2.50
N GLY A 435 6.10 6.54 2.57
CA GLY A 435 5.82 5.85 3.83
C GLY A 435 5.40 4.39 3.65
N TRP A 436 5.33 3.68 4.75
CA TRP A 436 4.90 2.27 4.79
C TRP A 436 4.21 1.94 6.10
N HIS A 437 3.09 1.21 6.03
CA HIS A 437 2.28 0.81 7.17
C HIS A 437 2.24 -0.70 7.28
N TRP A 438 2.82 -1.23 8.37
CA TRP A 438 2.77 -2.65 8.69
C TRP A 438 1.37 -3.08 9.12
N PHE A 439 0.84 -4.15 8.58
CA PHE A 439 -0.44 -4.69 8.98
C PHE A 439 -0.26 -5.95 9.84
N LYS A 440 -0.32 -5.84 11.20
CA LYS A 440 -0.88 -4.74 11.95
C LYS A 440 -0.26 -4.56 13.36
N TYR A 441 -0.91 -3.75 14.23
CA TYR A 441 -0.46 -3.54 15.61
C TYR A 441 -0.54 -4.83 16.43
N GLN A 442 -1.73 -5.44 16.60
CA GLN A 442 -1.98 -6.63 17.41
C GLN A 442 -2.31 -7.83 16.53
N ASP A 443 -1.97 -9.03 16.98
CA ASP A 443 -2.36 -10.28 16.34
C ASP A 443 -3.88 -10.43 16.21
N ASN A 444 -4.29 -11.23 15.22
CA ASN A 444 -5.66 -11.70 15.19
C ASN A 444 -5.92 -12.64 16.37
N ASP A 445 -7.12 -12.56 16.95
CA ASP A 445 -7.50 -13.39 18.08
C ASP A 445 -8.50 -14.48 17.64
N PRO A 446 -8.11 -15.77 17.69
CA PRO A 446 -8.99 -16.86 17.30
C PRO A 446 -10.17 -17.06 18.27
N THR A 447 -10.13 -16.46 19.45
CA THR A 447 -11.22 -16.54 20.45
C THR A 447 -12.26 -15.44 20.28
N LEU A 448 -12.01 -14.44 19.42
CA LEU A 448 -12.94 -13.33 19.21
C LEU A 448 -14.14 -13.79 18.38
N VAL A 449 -15.29 -13.90 19.05
CA VAL A 449 -16.55 -14.30 18.42
C VAL A 449 -17.01 -13.21 17.43
N GLY A 450 -17.40 -13.64 16.23
CA GLY A 450 -17.88 -12.72 15.18
C GLY A 450 -16.76 -12.00 14.41
N ALA A 451 -15.49 -12.32 14.68
CA ALA A 451 -14.41 -11.84 13.83
C ALA A 451 -14.56 -12.38 12.40
N GLU A 452 -14.21 -11.53 11.44
CA GLU A 452 -14.14 -11.91 10.04
C GLU A 452 -13.17 -13.09 9.81
N PRO A 453 -13.47 -14.03 8.88
CA PRO A 453 -12.60 -15.18 8.63
C PRO A 453 -11.15 -14.84 8.28
N SER A 454 -10.89 -13.69 7.62
CA SER A 454 -9.52 -13.22 7.35
C SER A 454 -8.81 -12.67 8.59
N ASN A 455 -9.54 -12.40 9.66
CA ASN A 455 -9.06 -11.80 10.90
C ASN A 455 -9.06 -12.76 12.10
N THR A 456 -9.24 -14.04 11.87
CA THR A 456 -9.05 -15.09 12.87
C THR A 456 -7.70 -15.76 12.70
N ASN A 457 -7.05 -16.17 13.77
CA ASN A 457 -5.94 -17.11 13.77
C ASN A 457 -4.74 -16.75 12.86
N ALA A 458 -4.22 -15.53 12.92
CA ALA A 458 -3.03 -15.14 12.16
C ALA A 458 -2.09 -14.21 12.96
N ASN A 459 -0.79 -14.53 12.95
CA ASN A 459 0.27 -13.72 13.53
C ASN A 459 0.63 -12.57 12.58
N LYS A 460 -0.08 -11.48 12.67
CA LYS A 460 0.16 -10.24 11.91
C LYS A 460 0.75 -9.13 12.77
N GLY A 461 0.52 -9.20 14.08
CA GLY A 461 0.84 -8.17 15.06
C GLY A 461 2.34 -7.93 15.25
N ILE A 462 2.66 -6.73 15.71
CA ILE A 462 3.92 -6.42 16.38
C ILE A 462 3.85 -6.71 17.87
N VAL A 463 2.61 -6.85 18.39
CA VAL A 463 2.29 -7.35 19.73
C VAL A 463 1.30 -8.52 19.63
N ASN A 464 1.33 -9.40 20.63
CA ASN A 464 0.39 -10.51 20.74
C ASN A 464 -0.96 -10.09 21.40
N ASN A 465 -1.85 -11.06 21.65
CA ASN A 465 -3.16 -10.82 22.23
C ASN A 465 -3.15 -10.53 23.75
N ASP A 466 -1.98 -10.63 24.41
CA ASP A 466 -1.72 -10.13 25.76
C ASP A 466 -1.05 -8.75 25.74
N LEU A 467 -0.99 -8.11 24.59
CA LEU A 467 -0.30 -6.83 24.36
C LEU A 467 1.20 -6.89 24.73
N GLU A 468 1.83 -8.07 24.57
CA GLU A 468 3.27 -8.25 24.69
C GLU A 468 3.95 -8.10 23.33
N PRO A 469 5.03 -7.33 23.23
CA PRO A 469 5.76 -7.17 21.97
C PRO A 469 6.45 -8.46 21.55
N TYR A 470 6.74 -8.59 20.25
CA TYR A 470 7.61 -9.62 19.69
C TYR A 470 9.05 -9.08 19.55
N PRO A 471 9.96 -9.32 20.53
CA PRO A 471 11.27 -8.67 20.56
C PRO A 471 12.09 -8.95 19.31
N ALA A 472 12.17 -10.21 18.85
CA ALA A 472 12.98 -10.59 17.69
C ALA A 472 12.52 -9.95 16.39
N LEU A 473 11.21 -9.69 16.21
CA LEU A 473 10.67 -8.90 15.11
C LEU A 473 11.05 -7.43 15.26
N LEU A 474 10.78 -6.87 16.44
CA LEU A 474 10.96 -5.44 16.72
C LEU A 474 12.40 -4.98 16.67
N ASP A 475 13.35 -5.80 17.11
CA ASP A 475 14.79 -5.50 17.01
C ASP A 475 15.19 -5.27 15.55
N LYS A 476 14.68 -6.09 14.62
CA LYS A 476 14.94 -5.93 13.19
C LYS A 476 14.20 -4.76 12.56
N MET A 477 12.97 -4.49 13.02
CA MET A 477 12.24 -3.29 12.60
C MET A 477 12.95 -2.03 13.08
N ARG A 478 13.34 -1.96 14.34
CA ARG A 478 14.03 -0.84 14.97
C ARG A 478 15.39 -0.56 14.32
N GLU A 479 16.17 -1.60 14.03
CA GLU A 479 17.46 -1.49 13.32
C GLU A 479 17.31 -0.71 12.01
N LEU A 480 16.27 -0.98 11.22
CA LEU A 480 16.01 -0.27 9.98
C LEU A 480 15.35 1.10 10.23
N ASN A 481 14.32 1.17 11.07
CA ASN A 481 13.51 2.37 11.27
C ASN A 481 14.34 3.55 11.76
N LEU A 482 15.26 3.32 12.71
CA LEU A 482 16.18 4.35 13.20
C LEU A 482 17.19 4.81 12.14
N GLN A 483 17.35 4.05 11.06
CA GLN A 483 18.24 4.37 9.95
C GLN A 483 17.49 4.78 8.66
N MET A 484 16.17 5.01 8.69
CA MET A 484 15.40 5.28 7.47
C MET A 484 15.90 6.50 6.69
N TYR A 485 16.34 7.57 7.34
CA TYR A 485 16.89 8.75 6.69
C TYR A 485 18.34 8.56 6.19
N PRO A 486 19.29 8.01 6.96
CA PRO A 486 20.58 7.58 6.43
C PRO A 486 20.48 6.61 5.25
N LEU A 487 19.53 5.66 5.29
CA LEU A 487 19.26 4.75 4.19
C LEU A 487 18.69 5.46 2.95
N ALA A 488 17.80 6.43 3.13
CA ALA A 488 17.33 7.27 2.03
C ALA A 488 18.52 8.01 1.36
N ASP A 489 19.37 8.65 2.15
CA ASP A 489 20.59 9.34 1.63
C ASP A 489 21.56 8.36 0.94
N TYR A 490 21.70 7.15 1.47
CA TYR A 490 22.52 6.09 0.86
C TYR A 490 22.01 5.70 -0.52
N PHE A 491 20.69 5.48 -0.66
CA PHE A 491 20.08 5.16 -1.96
C PHE A 491 20.07 6.37 -2.91
N ASP A 492 20.01 7.60 -2.42
CA ASP A 492 20.06 8.81 -3.25
C ASP A 492 21.40 9.00 -3.94
N ARG A 493 22.49 8.60 -3.28
CA ARG A 493 23.83 8.63 -3.85
C ARG A 493 24.10 7.51 -4.86
N ARG A 494 23.23 6.50 -4.93
CA ARG A 494 23.33 5.43 -5.91
C ARG A 494 22.71 5.86 -7.24
N PRO A 495 23.31 5.50 -8.39
CA PRO A 495 22.65 5.74 -9.67
C PRO A 495 21.28 5.03 -9.70
N ALA A 496 20.32 5.67 -10.38
CA ALA A 496 19.03 5.04 -10.62
C ALA A 496 19.23 3.68 -11.27
N ARG A 497 18.54 2.65 -10.77
CA ARG A 497 18.57 1.32 -11.40
C ARG A 497 17.69 1.35 -12.64
N PRO A 498 18.16 0.82 -13.76
CA PRO A 498 17.37 0.69 -14.98
C PRO A 498 16.16 -0.22 -14.82
#